data_32dc422dc23f8b97dcb48740526d9764
#
_entry.id   32dc422dc23f8b97dcb48740526d9764
#
_cell.length_a   1.000
_cell.length_b   1.000
_cell.length_c   1.000
_cell.angle_alpha   90.00
_cell.angle_beta   90.00
_cell.angle_gamma   90.00
#
_symmetry.space_group_name_H-M   'P 1'
#
loop_
_entity.id
_entity.type
_entity.pdbx_description
1 polymer ?
#
loop_
_entity_poly.entity_id
_entity_poly.type
_entity_poly.pdbx_seq_one_letter_code
_entity_poly.pdbx_strand_id
1 'polypeptide(L)'
;ALHLALDRAVIEINTCYYAEIDKYANKITEQRYPNDVALGDVTKWREWDIDWASIDLVGAGFPCQAWSVAGKQLGDKDERGMLFWTTLEIIAHVLKHNPSAKFLMENVKMKKDFEQYITHHTEQALGHVEKTLINSALVSAQNRQRYYWTNFGVTQPDDKGIFLKDIIEDGQNNREKSQTILATIYKDNAKSVVNRNKM
;
A
#
# COMPACT_ATOMS: atom_id res chain seq x y z
N ALA A 1 -1.15 -1.95 -8.07
CA ALA A 1 -2.18 -0.98 -7.64
C ALA A 1 -1.83 0.44 -8.06
N LEU A 2 -0.61 0.94 -7.79
CA LEU A 2 -0.20 2.30 -8.15
C LEU A 2 -0.25 2.53 -9.66
N HIS A 3 0.34 1.65 -10.47
CA HIS A 3 0.28 1.70 -11.94
C HIS A 3 -1.16 1.90 -12.44
N LEU A 4 -2.09 1.06 -11.98
CA LEU A 4 -3.52 1.20 -12.34
C LEU A 4 -4.13 2.55 -11.91
N ALA A 5 -3.68 3.11 -10.79
CA ALA A 5 -4.16 4.41 -10.34
C ALA A 5 -3.66 5.54 -11.25
N LEU A 6 -2.41 5.47 -11.68
CA LEU A 6 -1.82 6.42 -12.64
C LEU A 6 -2.51 6.33 -14.01
N ASP A 7 -2.74 5.11 -14.52
CA ASP A 7 -3.51 4.89 -15.76
C ASP A 7 -4.89 5.56 -15.69
N ARG A 8 -5.63 5.35 -14.58
CA ARG A 8 -6.96 5.95 -14.39
C ARG A 8 -6.92 7.45 -14.22
N ALA A 9 -5.82 7.99 -13.73
CA ALA A 9 -5.58 9.42 -13.64
C ALA A 9 -5.08 10.03 -14.96
N VAL A 10 -4.92 9.21 -16.01
CA VAL A 10 -4.39 9.61 -17.33
C VAL A 10 -2.99 10.22 -17.21
N ILE A 11 -2.18 9.68 -16.28
CA ILE A 11 -0.79 10.06 -16.11
C ILE A 11 0.04 9.09 -16.95
N GLU A 12 0.77 9.64 -17.91
CA GLU A 12 1.65 8.86 -18.78
C GLU A 12 2.83 8.26 -18.00
N ILE A 13 3.08 6.99 -18.21
CA ILE A 13 4.17 6.25 -17.58
C ILE A 13 5.13 5.80 -18.68
N ASN A 14 6.34 6.37 -18.70
CA ASN A 14 7.37 5.98 -19.66
C ASN A 14 7.99 4.63 -19.30
N THR A 15 8.35 4.46 -18.02
CA THR A 15 8.92 3.21 -17.50
C THR A 15 8.37 2.96 -16.11
N CYS A 16 7.94 1.74 -15.86
CA CYS A 16 7.52 1.29 -14.53
C CYS A 16 8.41 0.14 -14.06
N TYR A 17 9.03 0.32 -12.92
CA TYR A 17 9.77 -0.72 -12.22
C TYR A 17 8.94 -1.27 -11.07
N TYR A 18 9.04 -2.56 -10.79
CA TYR A 18 8.40 -3.14 -9.61
C TYR A 18 9.26 -4.20 -8.94
N ALA A 19 9.24 -4.24 -7.60
CA ALA A 19 9.92 -5.24 -6.80
C ALA A 19 8.86 -6.11 -6.09
N GLU A 20 8.81 -7.38 -6.42
CA GLU A 20 7.89 -8.37 -5.87
C GLU A 20 8.54 -9.77 -5.93
N ILE A 21 8.40 -10.56 -4.88
CA ILE A 21 8.92 -11.94 -4.80
C ILE A 21 7.84 -13.00 -4.95
N ASP A 22 6.55 -12.63 -4.77
CA ASP A 22 5.45 -13.58 -4.94
C ASP A 22 5.24 -13.89 -6.43
N LYS A 23 5.44 -15.15 -6.79
CA LYS A 23 5.32 -15.61 -8.18
C LYS A 23 3.94 -15.43 -8.81
N TYR A 24 2.88 -15.44 -8.00
CA TYR A 24 1.51 -15.28 -8.50
C TYR A 24 1.20 -13.79 -8.72
N ALA A 25 1.67 -12.93 -7.83
CA ALA A 25 1.58 -11.48 -8.02
C ALA A 25 2.36 -11.05 -9.26
N ASN A 26 3.60 -11.54 -9.44
CA ASN A 26 4.42 -11.30 -10.63
C ASN A 26 3.68 -11.71 -11.91
N LYS A 27 3.13 -12.93 -11.95
CA LYS A 27 2.38 -13.42 -13.12
C LYS A 27 1.21 -12.51 -13.50
N ILE A 28 0.48 -11.97 -12.52
CA ILE A 28 -0.62 -11.03 -12.77
C ILE A 28 -0.10 -9.70 -13.30
N THR A 29 1.01 -9.19 -12.75
CA THR A 29 1.62 -7.95 -13.20
C THR A 29 2.13 -8.09 -14.64
N GLU A 30 2.86 -9.15 -14.96
CA GLU A 30 3.36 -9.45 -16.31
C GLU A 30 2.23 -9.57 -17.35
N GLN A 31 1.12 -10.22 -16.99
CA GLN A 31 -0.03 -10.33 -17.88
C GLN A 31 -0.72 -8.99 -18.14
N ARG A 32 -0.76 -8.11 -17.14
CA ARG A 32 -1.47 -6.84 -17.22
C ARG A 32 -0.59 -5.71 -17.77
N TYR A 33 0.67 -5.73 -17.43
CA TYR A 33 1.66 -4.71 -17.75
C TYR A 33 2.95 -5.36 -18.24
N PRO A 34 2.94 -5.91 -19.47
CA PRO A 34 4.06 -6.69 -19.98
C PRO A 34 5.34 -5.89 -20.22
N ASN A 35 5.24 -4.55 -20.21
CA ASN A 35 6.37 -3.64 -20.38
C ASN A 35 6.97 -3.18 -19.05
N ASP A 36 6.35 -3.52 -17.89
CA ASP A 36 6.91 -3.20 -16.59
C ASP A 36 8.15 -4.05 -16.31
N VAL A 37 9.16 -3.44 -15.72
CA VAL A 37 10.45 -4.07 -15.45
C VAL A 37 10.45 -4.68 -14.04
N ALA A 38 10.58 -6.00 -13.95
CA ALA A 38 10.67 -6.71 -12.69
C ALA A 38 12.08 -6.59 -12.09
N LEU A 39 12.19 -6.06 -10.87
CA LEU A 39 13.44 -5.91 -10.13
C LEU A 39 13.65 -7.02 -9.08
N GLY A 40 12.64 -7.86 -8.85
CA GLY A 40 12.71 -9.01 -7.95
C GLY A 40 12.70 -8.64 -6.46
N ASP A 41 13.68 -9.13 -5.72
CA ASP A 41 13.78 -8.96 -4.27
C ASP A 41 14.21 -7.52 -3.91
N VAL A 42 13.36 -6.80 -3.19
CA VAL A 42 13.60 -5.43 -2.76
C VAL A 42 14.83 -5.30 -1.84
N THR A 43 15.23 -6.33 -1.13
CA THR A 43 16.44 -6.31 -0.28
C THR A 43 17.74 -6.21 -1.07
N LYS A 44 17.67 -6.54 -2.37
CA LYS A 44 18.80 -6.47 -3.32
C LYS A 44 18.83 -5.17 -4.12
N TRP A 45 18.11 -4.16 -3.70
CA TRP A 45 17.95 -2.91 -4.43
C TRP A 45 19.27 -2.21 -4.85
N ARG A 46 20.36 -2.46 -4.12
CA ARG A 46 21.69 -1.91 -4.44
C ARG A 46 22.33 -2.55 -5.68
N GLU A 47 21.79 -3.70 -6.12
CA GLU A 47 22.21 -4.42 -7.32
C GLU A 47 21.38 -4.03 -8.56
N TRP A 48 20.33 -3.19 -8.39
CA TRP A 48 19.48 -2.80 -9.50
C TRP A 48 20.21 -1.87 -10.46
N ASP A 49 20.26 -2.26 -11.73
CA ASP A 49 20.81 -1.46 -12.83
C ASP A 49 19.70 -0.59 -13.45
N ILE A 50 19.41 0.53 -12.79
CA ILE A 50 18.39 1.49 -13.23
C ILE A 50 18.93 2.92 -13.15
N ASP A 51 18.38 3.81 -13.98
CA ASP A 51 18.65 5.24 -13.86
C ASP A 51 17.83 5.85 -12.72
N TRP A 52 18.47 5.98 -11.55
CA TRP A 52 17.86 6.54 -10.36
C TRP A 52 17.41 8.00 -10.51
N ALA A 53 18.06 8.76 -11.41
CA ALA A 53 17.71 10.16 -11.66
C ALA A 53 16.42 10.30 -12.49
N SER A 54 16.04 9.25 -13.22
CA SER A 54 14.80 9.21 -14.01
C SER A 54 13.56 8.84 -13.21
N ILE A 55 13.69 8.49 -11.92
CA ILE A 55 12.56 8.08 -11.08
C ILE A 55 11.80 9.30 -10.57
N ASP A 56 10.59 9.52 -11.05
CA ASP A 56 9.73 10.64 -10.64
C ASP A 56 8.79 10.29 -9.47
N LEU A 57 8.45 9.01 -9.32
CA LEU A 57 7.53 8.57 -8.27
C LEU A 57 7.93 7.21 -7.69
N VAL A 58 8.01 7.12 -6.36
CA VAL A 58 8.18 5.86 -5.63
C VAL A 58 6.91 5.55 -4.85
N GLY A 59 6.29 4.41 -5.16
CA GLY A 59 5.18 3.86 -4.39
C GLY A 59 5.61 2.62 -3.61
N ALA A 60 5.39 2.59 -2.31
CA ALA A 60 5.79 1.47 -1.46
C ALA A 60 4.72 1.07 -0.45
N GLY A 61 4.57 -0.25 -0.24
CA GLY A 61 3.75 -0.82 0.81
C GLY A 61 4.56 -1.91 1.53
N PHE A 62 5.19 -1.56 2.65
CA PHE A 62 5.96 -2.53 3.43
C PHE A 62 5.03 -3.46 4.25
N PRO A 63 5.48 -4.69 4.61
CA PRO A 63 4.63 -5.67 5.28
C PRO A 63 4.01 -5.17 6.56
N CYS A 64 2.69 -5.29 6.68
CA CYS A 64 1.92 -4.83 7.84
C CYS A 64 1.96 -5.78 9.06
N GLN A 65 2.41 -7.04 8.90
CA GLN A 65 2.32 -8.06 9.94
C GLN A 65 3.12 -7.71 11.21
N ALA A 66 4.20 -6.98 11.06
CA ALA A 66 5.01 -6.49 12.18
C ALA A 66 4.33 -5.33 12.93
N TRP A 67 3.49 -4.56 12.28
CA TRP A 67 2.94 -3.28 12.74
C TRP A 67 1.44 -3.31 13.02
N SER A 68 0.69 -4.25 12.44
CA SER A 68 -0.76 -4.30 12.53
C SER A 68 -1.27 -4.75 13.90
N VAL A 69 -2.45 -4.27 14.29
CA VAL A 69 -3.14 -4.71 15.52
C VAL A 69 -3.43 -6.21 15.51
N ALA A 70 -3.64 -6.80 14.34
CA ALA A 70 -3.88 -8.24 14.18
C ALA A 70 -2.60 -9.08 14.11
N GLY A 71 -1.41 -8.45 14.02
CA GLY A 71 -0.11 -9.11 13.97
C GLY A 71 0.52 -9.28 15.35
N LYS A 72 1.76 -9.82 15.37
CA LYS A 72 2.55 -9.99 16.61
C LYS A 72 3.04 -8.68 17.22
N GLN A 73 2.93 -7.58 16.50
CA GLN A 73 3.30 -6.23 16.94
C GLN A 73 4.77 -6.10 17.40
N LEU A 74 5.68 -6.80 16.73
CA LEU A 74 7.12 -6.80 17.04
C LEU A 74 7.85 -5.59 16.44
N GLY A 75 7.19 -4.83 15.53
CA GLY A 75 7.79 -3.68 14.86
C GLY A 75 9.04 -4.07 14.07
N ASP A 76 10.10 -3.31 14.25
CA ASP A 76 11.43 -3.52 13.64
C ASP A 76 12.19 -4.75 14.17
N LYS A 77 11.71 -5.40 15.24
CA LYS A 77 12.25 -6.68 15.73
C LYS A 77 11.78 -7.89 14.92
N ASP A 78 10.82 -7.71 14.00
CA ASP A 78 10.40 -8.72 13.03
C ASP A 78 11.18 -8.50 11.72
N GLU A 79 11.71 -9.54 11.09
CA GLU A 79 12.42 -9.45 9.80
C GLU A 79 11.60 -8.71 8.73
N ARG A 80 10.28 -8.87 8.75
CA ARG A 80 9.36 -8.15 7.86
C ARG A 80 9.24 -6.67 8.21
N GLY A 81 9.47 -6.30 9.48
CA GLY A 81 9.56 -4.92 9.93
C GLY A 81 10.80 -4.22 9.39
N MET A 82 11.88 -4.97 9.17
CA MET A 82 13.12 -4.44 8.57
C MET A 82 12.92 -3.92 7.15
N LEU A 83 11.92 -4.39 6.41
CA LEU A 83 11.61 -3.88 5.07
C LEU A 83 11.11 -2.43 5.08
N PHE A 84 10.66 -1.92 6.21
CA PHE A 84 10.42 -0.49 6.40
C PHE A 84 11.72 0.32 6.21
N TRP A 85 12.81 -0.10 6.80
CA TRP A 85 14.11 0.57 6.67
C TRP A 85 14.65 0.49 5.24
N THR A 86 14.54 -0.69 4.62
CA THR A 86 14.89 -0.86 3.20
C THR A 86 14.08 0.10 2.31
N THR A 87 12.80 0.30 2.61
CA THR A 87 11.95 1.25 1.90
C THR A 87 12.46 2.68 2.06
N LEU A 88 12.81 3.10 3.27
CA LEU A 88 13.38 4.44 3.52
C LEU A 88 14.70 4.64 2.79
N GLU A 89 15.59 3.64 2.80
CA GLU A 89 16.87 3.69 2.09
C GLU A 89 16.69 3.89 0.58
N ILE A 90 15.76 3.15 -0.04
CA ILE A 90 15.46 3.28 -1.47
C ILE A 90 14.93 4.67 -1.78
N ILE A 91 13.95 5.17 -1.01
CA ILE A 91 13.37 6.49 -1.24
C ILE A 91 14.43 7.57 -1.05
N ALA A 92 15.25 7.49 0.02
CA ALA A 92 16.35 8.43 0.24
C ALA A 92 17.36 8.41 -0.91
N HIS A 93 17.64 7.22 -1.46
CA HIS A 93 18.52 7.08 -2.61
C HIS A 93 17.94 7.73 -3.86
N VAL A 94 16.66 7.54 -4.15
CA VAL A 94 15.96 8.23 -5.25
C VAL A 94 16.01 9.73 -5.06
N LEU A 95 15.63 10.25 -3.88
CA LEU A 95 15.63 11.69 -3.60
C LEU A 95 17.02 12.33 -3.67
N LYS A 96 18.07 11.56 -3.42
CA LYS A 96 19.45 12.00 -3.61
C LYS A 96 19.78 12.22 -5.10
N HIS A 97 19.25 11.40 -6.01
CA HIS A 97 19.51 11.48 -7.45
C HIS A 97 18.48 12.35 -8.19
N ASN A 98 17.24 12.35 -7.73
CA ASN A 98 16.17 13.24 -8.20
C ASN A 98 15.46 13.90 -6.99
N PRO A 99 15.91 15.08 -6.54
CA PRO A 99 15.29 15.78 -5.40
C PRO A 99 13.84 16.21 -5.63
N SER A 100 13.37 16.23 -6.88
CA SER A 100 11.98 16.54 -7.23
C SER A 100 11.05 15.34 -7.20
N ALA A 101 11.59 14.14 -7.06
CA ALA A 101 10.81 12.90 -7.02
C ALA A 101 9.77 12.93 -5.90
N LYS A 102 8.64 12.31 -6.17
CA LYS A 102 7.57 12.13 -5.18
C LYS A 102 7.62 10.73 -4.60
N PHE A 103 7.17 10.60 -3.35
CA PHE A 103 6.97 9.28 -2.78
C PHE A 103 5.63 9.15 -2.08
N LEU A 104 5.13 7.93 -2.06
CA LEU A 104 3.95 7.51 -1.35
C LEU A 104 4.23 6.17 -0.67
N MET A 105 4.20 6.14 0.66
CA MET A 105 4.23 4.90 1.43
C MET A 105 2.84 4.61 1.99
N GLU A 106 2.39 3.36 1.89
CA GLU A 106 1.09 2.91 2.39
C GLU A 106 1.26 1.86 3.49
N ASN A 107 0.45 1.94 4.53
CA ASN A 107 0.31 0.84 5.48
C ASN A 107 -1.08 0.83 6.15
N VAL A 108 -1.39 -0.25 6.85
CA VAL A 108 -2.63 -0.41 7.59
C VAL A 108 -2.74 0.61 8.71
N LYS A 109 -3.97 0.91 9.15
CA LYS A 109 -4.18 1.58 10.42
C LYS A 109 -3.62 0.72 11.55
N MET A 110 -2.77 1.30 12.38
CA MET A 110 -2.02 0.64 13.45
C MET A 110 -2.17 1.36 14.78
N LYS A 111 -1.54 0.85 15.85
CA LYS A 111 -1.46 1.55 17.13
C LYS A 111 -0.73 2.87 16.97
N LYS A 112 -1.11 3.85 17.80
CA LYS A 112 -0.56 5.22 17.77
C LYS A 112 0.97 5.23 17.91
N ASP A 113 1.52 4.40 18.80
CA ASP A 113 2.96 4.34 19.03
C ASP A 113 3.73 3.90 17.78
N PHE A 114 3.22 2.90 17.06
CA PHE A 114 3.83 2.45 15.79
C PHE A 114 3.66 3.48 14.68
N GLU A 115 2.49 4.10 14.59
CA GLU A 115 2.24 5.17 13.64
C GLU A 115 3.20 6.34 13.88
N GLN A 116 3.39 6.76 15.13
CA GLN A 116 4.34 7.81 15.50
C GLN A 116 5.80 7.39 15.21
N TYR A 117 6.17 6.14 15.50
CA TYR A 117 7.49 5.59 15.20
C TYR A 117 7.78 5.65 13.69
N ILE A 118 6.87 5.15 12.85
CA ILE A 118 7.02 5.19 11.40
C ILE A 118 7.12 6.63 10.90
N THR A 119 6.23 7.52 11.37
CA THR A 119 6.24 8.92 10.96
C THR A 119 7.57 9.58 11.33
N HIS A 120 8.01 9.45 12.58
CA HIS A 120 9.26 10.02 13.08
C HIS A 120 10.48 9.57 12.25
N HIS A 121 10.64 8.27 12.02
CA HIS A 121 11.78 7.75 11.26
C HIS A 121 11.71 8.11 9.78
N THR A 122 10.50 8.22 9.22
CA THR A 122 10.32 8.70 7.86
C THR A 122 10.75 10.15 7.72
N GLU A 123 10.35 11.02 8.66
CA GLU A 123 10.76 12.43 8.69
C GLU A 123 12.28 12.59 8.89
N GLN A 124 12.88 11.76 9.76
CA GLN A 124 14.33 11.79 9.97
C GLN A 124 15.13 11.39 8.71
N ALA A 125 14.61 10.41 7.95
CA ALA A 125 15.31 9.91 6.78
C ALA A 125 15.05 10.74 5.51
N LEU A 126 13.84 11.27 5.34
CA LEU A 126 13.37 11.83 4.07
C LEU A 126 13.00 13.32 4.14
N GLY A 127 13.07 13.94 5.32
CA GLY A 127 12.66 15.33 5.54
C GLY A 127 11.13 15.46 5.76
N HIS A 128 10.55 16.55 5.27
CA HIS A 128 9.13 16.83 5.48
C HIS A 128 8.22 15.75 4.90
N VAL A 129 7.29 15.28 5.73
CA VAL A 129 6.33 14.21 5.40
C VAL A 129 4.94 14.59 5.83
N GLU A 130 3.99 14.50 4.92
CA GLU A 130 2.57 14.56 5.24
C GLU A 130 2.02 13.16 5.51
N LYS A 131 1.24 13.03 6.58
CA LYS A 131 0.58 11.77 6.92
C LYS A 131 -0.92 11.94 6.85
N THR A 132 -1.56 11.12 6.02
CA THR A 132 -3.01 11.14 5.83
C THR A 132 -3.61 9.77 6.08
N LEU A 133 -4.69 9.69 6.86
CA LEU A 133 -5.48 8.47 7.04
C LEU A 133 -6.68 8.52 6.10
N ILE A 134 -6.73 7.63 5.13
CA ILE A 134 -7.85 7.54 4.17
C ILE A 134 -8.61 6.21 4.40
N ASN A 135 -9.93 6.31 4.37
CA ASN A 135 -10.79 5.15 4.33
C ASN A 135 -11.35 4.96 2.92
N SER A 136 -11.08 3.82 2.29
CA SER A 136 -11.64 3.51 0.96
C SER A 136 -13.17 3.47 0.93
N ALA A 137 -13.84 3.44 2.09
CA ALA A 137 -15.30 3.58 2.20
C ALA A 137 -15.85 4.87 1.59
N LEU A 138 -15.04 5.92 1.50
CA LEU A 138 -15.41 7.17 0.82
C LEU A 138 -15.60 6.99 -0.68
N VAL A 139 -14.90 6.06 -1.31
CA VAL A 139 -14.89 5.88 -2.77
C VAL A 139 -15.26 4.46 -3.22
N SER A 140 -15.65 3.59 -2.29
CA SER A 140 -16.03 2.21 -2.57
C SER A 140 -16.96 1.65 -1.50
N ALA A 141 -17.52 0.47 -1.75
CA ALA A 141 -18.34 -0.25 -0.76
C ALA A 141 -17.49 -0.99 0.30
N GLN A 142 -16.19 -0.73 0.43
CA GLN A 142 -15.30 -1.42 1.35
C GLN A 142 -14.78 -0.49 2.45
N ASN A 143 -14.93 -0.89 3.72
CA ASN A 143 -14.29 -0.23 4.84
C ASN A 143 -12.83 -0.71 4.98
N ARG A 144 -11.88 0.11 4.50
CA ARG A 144 -10.44 -0.18 4.50
C ARG A 144 -9.66 1.08 4.83
N GLN A 145 -9.24 1.23 6.08
CA GLN A 145 -8.46 2.39 6.54
C GLN A 145 -6.97 2.15 6.32
N ARG A 146 -6.28 3.15 5.70
CA ARG A 146 -4.85 3.13 5.42
C ARG A 146 -4.21 4.46 5.72
N TYR A 147 -3.02 4.41 6.32
CA TYR A 147 -2.13 5.55 6.39
C TYR A 147 -1.32 5.67 5.10
N TYR A 148 -1.15 6.91 4.69
CA TYR A 148 -0.28 7.31 3.60
C TYR A 148 0.71 8.35 4.13
N TRP A 149 2.00 8.12 3.87
CA TRP A 149 3.07 9.07 4.13
C TRP A 149 3.61 9.53 2.79
N THR A 150 3.64 10.85 2.56
CA THR A 150 3.99 11.46 1.26
C THR A 150 4.82 12.71 1.47
N ASN A 151 5.61 13.12 0.46
CA ASN A 151 6.27 14.42 0.40
C ASN A 151 5.44 15.45 -0.41
N PHE A 152 4.16 15.21 -0.57
CA PHE A 152 3.22 16.11 -1.25
C PHE A 152 1.85 16.06 -0.56
N GLY A 153 1.07 17.14 -0.76
CA GLY A 153 -0.27 17.26 -0.16
C GLY A 153 -1.24 16.20 -0.67
N VAL A 154 -1.95 15.56 0.25
CA VAL A 154 -3.01 14.60 -0.06
C VAL A 154 -4.30 15.03 0.62
N THR A 155 -5.34 15.29 -0.18
CA THR A 155 -6.67 15.61 0.32
C THR A 155 -7.51 14.35 0.50
N GLN A 156 -8.45 14.40 1.46
CA GLN A 156 -9.45 13.34 1.57
C GLN A 156 -10.34 13.35 0.32
N PRO A 157 -10.64 12.18 -0.27
CA PRO A 157 -11.62 12.11 -1.34
C PRO A 157 -13.03 12.41 -0.79
N ASP A 158 -13.87 13.00 -1.63
CA ASP A 158 -15.29 13.17 -1.32
C ASP A 158 -15.97 11.79 -1.17
N ASP A 159 -16.97 11.73 -0.27
CA ASP A 159 -17.78 10.52 -0.12
C ASP A 159 -18.70 10.36 -1.34
N LYS A 160 -18.47 9.30 -2.10
CA LYS A 160 -19.27 8.94 -3.28
C LYS A 160 -20.56 8.21 -2.95
N GLY A 161 -20.83 7.93 -1.68
CA GLY A 161 -22.05 7.25 -1.24
C GLY A 161 -22.24 5.84 -1.80
N ILE A 162 -21.16 5.13 -2.14
CA ILE A 162 -21.23 3.77 -2.71
C ILE A 162 -21.42 2.76 -1.59
N PHE A 163 -22.58 2.11 -1.55
CA PHE A 163 -22.92 1.12 -0.54
C PHE A 163 -22.77 -0.32 -1.05
N LEU A 164 -22.72 -1.26 -0.14
CA LEU A 164 -22.60 -2.68 -0.48
C LEU A 164 -23.78 -3.16 -1.35
N LYS A 165 -25.01 -2.67 -1.08
CA LYS A 165 -26.21 -2.96 -1.86
C LYS A 165 -26.09 -2.54 -3.33
N ASP A 166 -25.24 -1.53 -3.64
CA ASP A 166 -25.10 -0.98 -5.00
C ASP A 166 -24.18 -1.83 -5.89
N ILE A 167 -23.44 -2.77 -5.29
CA ILE A 167 -22.46 -3.61 -5.99
C ILE A 167 -22.75 -5.11 -5.91
N ILE A 168 -23.77 -5.53 -5.16
CA ILE A 168 -24.18 -6.93 -5.06
C ILE A 168 -25.16 -7.21 -6.20
N GLU A 169 -24.89 -8.25 -6.98
CA GLU A 169 -25.78 -8.68 -8.07
C GLU A 169 -27.00 -9.38 -7.52
N ASP A 170 -26.80 -10.28 -6.52
CA ASP A 170 -27.85 -11.06 -5.89
C ASP A 170 -27.67 -11.15 -4.37
N GLY A 171 -28.78 -11.30 -3.65
CA GLY A 171 -28.78 -11.53 -2.21
C GLY A 171 -29.11 -10.30 -1.36
N GLN A 172 -29.22 -10.55 -0.06
CA GLN A 172 -29.48 -9.51 0.93
C GLN A 172 -28.24 -9.29 1.81
N ASN A 173 -27.96 -8.05 2.15
CA ASN A 173 -26.95 -7.71 3.12
C ASN A 173 -27.55 -6.82 4.21
N ASN A 174 -26.98 -6.88 5.40
CA ASN A 174 -27.37 -6.10 6.56
C ASN A 174 -26.33 -5.01 6.91
N ARG A 175 -25.40 -4.70 6.00
CA ARG A 175 -24.33 -3.71 6.19
C ARG A 175 -24.27 -2.74 5.02
N GLU A 176 -23.94 -1.52 5.32
CA GLU A 176 -23.73 -0.49 4.31
C GLU A 176 -22.41 -0.69 3.56
N LYS A 177 -21.36 -1.10 4.27
CA LYS A 177 -20.01 -1.32 3.70
C LYS A 177 -19.49 -2.71 4.06
N SER A 178 -18.75 -3.33 3.15
CA SER A 178 -18.03 -4.58 3.44
C SER A 178 -16.83 -4.34 4.33
N GLN A 179 -16.42 -5.37 5.04
CA GLN A 179 -15.09 -5.38 5.68
C GLN A 179 -14.01 -5.70 4.65
N THR A 180 -12.75 -5.44 5.02
CA THR A 180 -11.60 -5.82 4.19
C THR A 180 -11.59 -7.33 3.96
N ILE A 181 -11.57 -7.75 2.68
CA ILE A 181 -11.41 -9.15 2.29
C ILE A 181 -9.95 -9.55 2.58
N LEU A 182 -9.79 -10.59 3.39
CA LEU A 182 -8.48 -11.13 3.75
C LEU A 182 -8.02 -12.15 2.71
N ALA A 183 -6.71 -12.28 2.52
CA ALA A 183 -6.12 -13.29 1.64
C ALA A 183 -6.48 -14.74 2.06
N THR A 184 -6.90 -14.94 3.30
CA THR A 184 -7.31 -16.23 3.85
C THR A 184 -8.81 -16.52 3.73
N ILE A 185 -9.56 -15.69 3.01
CA ILE A 185 -11.04 -15.85 2.91
C ILE A 185 -11.46 -17.21 2.35
N TYR A 186 -10.63 -17.81 1.50
CA TYR A 186 -10.88 -19.14 0.95
C TYR A 186 -10.84 -20.27 2.01
N LYS A 187 -10.24 -19.99 3.19
CA LYS A 187 -10.21 -20.92 4.34
C LYS A 187 -11.47 -20.79 5.22
N ASP A 188 -12.24 -19.75 5.00
CA ASP A 188 -13.42 -19.48 5.79
C ASP A 188 -14.61 -20.27 5.22
N ASN A 189 -15.27 -21.03 6.10
CA ASN A 189 -16.59 -21.58 5.74
C ASN A 189 -17.66 -20.50 5.89
N ALA A 190 -18.84 -20.72 5.32
CA ALA A 190 -19.94 -19.77 5.34
C ALA A 190 -20.31 -19.29 6.76
N LYS A 191 -20.20 -20.16 7.78
CA LYS A 191 -20.46 -19.81 9.19
C LYS A 191 -19.42 -18.86 9.76
N SER A 192 -18.14 -19.04 9.43
CA SER A 192 -17.07 -18.15 9.91
C SER A 192 -17.13 -16.77 9.27
N VAL A 193 -17.50 -16.70 7.99
CA VAL A 193 -17.75 -15.42 7.29
C VAL A 193 -18.91 -14.67 7.93
N VAL A 194 -20.03 -15.36 8.21
CA VAL A 194 -21.20 -14.77 8.87
C VAL A 194 -20.88 -14.30 10.29
N ASN A 195 -20.11 -15.08 11.06
CA ASN A 195 -19.78 -14.72 12.46
C ASN A 195 -18.81 -13.53 12.53
N ARG A 196 -17.82 -13.42 11.63
CA ARG A 196 -16.96 -12.20 11.55
C ARG A 196 -17.76 -10.96 11.21
N ASN A 197 -18.90 -11.14 10.59
CA ASN A 197 -19.80 -10.08 10.22
C ASN A 197 -20.78 -9.67 11.32
N LYS A 198 -20.79 -10.34 12.50
CA LYS A 198 -21.66 -10.02 13.63
C LYS A 198 -20.97 -9.25 14.76
N MET A 199 -19.65 -9.09 14.73
CA MET A 199 -18.87 -8.23 15.61
C MET A 199 -18.59 -6.87 14.94
#